data_038ce83271973d125c215e0fd76df339
#
_entry.id   038ce83271973d125c215e0fd76df339
#
_cell.length_a   1.000
_cell.length_b   1.000
_cell.length_c   1.000
_cell.angle_alpha   90.00
_cell.angle_beta   90.00
_cell.angle_gamma   90.00
#
_symmetry.space_group_name_H-M   'P 1'
#
loop_
_entity.id
_entity.type
_entity.pdbx_description
1 polymer ?
#
loop_
_entity_poly.entity_id
_entity_poly.type
_entity_poly.pdbx_seq_one_letter_code
_entity_poly.pdbx_strand_id
1 'polypeptide(L)'
;SLHDALPISEKAACKMEKETLYRFFRGETTPDEQQCLMDWLDADEEHRRTFDRERQMYNALLLFTPQKQVAFRQSIGLRRIIGYAAQIAAMLALAVGIGWGYVSYHEHSWEALTTRISAPEGQRVNLKLQDGTEVWLNSGAELEYPSLFAGDTRRVRLAGEAFFDVSHDASKPFVVETFACRVEVLGTRFNVNADVQHSGFSTTLLRGSVRLTSLEDSRQQVVLKPDEKAVFENGKLTLHRADDPNEYLWIKGLISISGLDFKEVIHRMEHCYGVRINLNVAPIPTLEAMGKLRISDGIEHALGILQRNCKFNYMYNHETNEITIY
;
A
#
# COMPACT_ATOMS: atom_id res chain seq x y z
N SER A 1 88.07 48.14 -43.30
CA SER A 1 87.84 48.55 -44.71
C SER A 1 86.88 47.67 -45.40
N LEU A 2 85.87 48.34 -45.89
CA LEU A 2 85.13 48.13 -47.11
C LEU A 2 84.17 46.87 -47.15
N HIS A 3 82.93 47.18 -47.07
CA HIS A 3 82.01 47.26 -48.19
C HIS A 3 81.79 45.96 -48.95
N ASP A 4 80.63 45.47 -48.87
CA ASP A 4 79.79 45.52 -50.06
C ASP A 4 78.33 45.20 -49.66
N ALA A 5 77.48 46.20 -49.89
CA ALA A 5 76.02 46.06 -49.86
C ALA A 5 75.65 45.34 -51.15
N LEU A 6 74.93 44.21 -51.01
CA LEU A 6 74.27 43.60 -52.12
C LEU A 6 72.83 44.14 -52.19
N PRO A 7 72.32 44.37 -53.37
CA PRO A 7 71.00 45.02 -53.60
C PRO A 7 69.85 44.20 -53.21
N ILE A 8 68.85 44.89 -52.70
CA ILE A 8 67.48 44.34 -52.41
C ILE A 8 66.95 43.79 -53.73
N SER A 9 66.99 42.46 -53.86
CA SER A 9 66.31 41.74 -54.90
C SER A 9 64.80 42.04 -54.81
N GLU A 10 64.21 42.60 -55.88
CA GLU A 10 62.81 42.72 -56.11
C GLU A 10 62.08 41.37 -55.75
N LYS A 11 61.34 41.42 -54.66
CA LYS A 11 60.36 40.34 -54.41
C LYS A 11 59.40 40.32 -55.60
N ALA A 12 59.55 39.35 -56.48
CA ALA A 12 58.59 39.10 -57.52
C ALA A 12 57.19 39.06 -56.87
N ALA A 13 56.34 39.99 -57.26
CA ALA A 13 54.95 40.01 -56.79
C ALA A 13 54.32 38.69 -57.12
N CYS A 14 54.09 37.90 -56.10
CA CYS A 14 53.42 36.60 -56.20
C CYS A 14 51.99 36.81 -56.69
N LYS A 15 51.78 36.66 -57.98
CA LYS A 15 50.44 36.78 -58.60
C LYS A 15 49.58 35.61 -58.18
N MET A 16 48.74 35.83 -57.19
CA MET A 16 47.85 34.79 -56.67
C MET A 16 46.70 34.50 -57.67
N GLU A 17 46.74 33.30 -58.27
CA GLU A 17 45.68 32.84 -59.18
C GLU A 17 44.60 32.05 -58.40
N LYS A 18 43.36 32.09 -58.87
CA LYS A 18 42.24 31.34 -58.26
C LYS A 18 42.53 29.86 -58.13
N GLU A 19 43.23 29.27 -59.09
CA GLU A 19 43.60 27.86 -59.06
C GLU A 19 44.46 27.50 -57.83
N THR A 20 45.38 28.37 -57.43
CA THR A 20 46.25 28.19 -56.27
C THR A 20 45.42 28.26 -54.96
N LEU A 21 44.40 29.14 -54.88
CA LEU A 21 43.48 29.21 -53.74
C LEU A 21 42.63 27.93 -53.63
N TYR A 22 42.13 27.40 -54.72
CA TYR A 22 41.35 26.15 -54.72
C TYR A 22 42.21 24.93 -54.40
N ARG A 23 43.48 24.90 -54.79
CA ARG A 23 44.45 23.85 -54.39
C ARG A 23 44.77 23.94 -52.89
N PHE A 24 44.88 25.16 -52.36
CA PHE A 24 45.02 25.38 -50.93
C PHE A 24 43.80 24.85 -50.15
N PHE A 25 42.57 25.15 -50.60
CA PHE A 25 41.34 24.67 -49.95
C PHE A 25 41.19 23.14 -50.02
N ARG A 26 41.86 22.49 -50.99
CA ARG A 26 41.92 21.03 -51.09
C ARG A 26 43.06 20.40 -50.31
N GLY A 27 43.96 21.21 -49.75
CA GLY A 27 45.18 20.75 -49.04
C GLY A 27 46.24 20.19 -49.98
N GLU A 28 46.25 20.62 -51.26
CA GLU A 28 47.16 20.14 -52.32
C GLU A 28 48.31 21.11 -52.63
N THR A 29 48.57 22.13 -51.78
CA THR A 29 49.61 23.12 -51.96
C THR A 29 50.92 22.70 -51.31
N THR A 30 52.05 23.11 -51.97
CA THR A 30 53.35 22.90 -51.43
C THR A 30 53.68 23.94 -50.31
N PRO A 31 54.65 23.68 -49.40
CA PRO A 31 55.08 24.63 -48.38
C PRO A 31 55.46 26.04 -48.90
N ASP A 32 56.07 26.10 -50.04
CA ASP A 32 56.49 27.39 -50.67
C ASP A 32 55.29 28.17 -51.17
N GLU A 33 54.26 27.46 -51.75
CA GLU A 33 53.00 28.08 -52.18
C GLU A 33 52.15 28.56 -50.96
N GLN A 34 52.18 27.83 -49.85
CA GLN A 34 51.56 28.28 -48.61
C GLN A 34 52.19 29.55 -48.04
N GLN A 35 53.54 29.64 -48.06
CA GLN A 35 54.24 30.84 -47.61
C GLN A 35 53.88 32.05 -48.51
N CYS A 36 53.89 31.84 -49.85
CA CYS A 36 53.47 32.85 -50.80
C CYS A 36 52.03 33.34 -50.59
N LEU A 37 51.12 32.42 -50.23
CA LEU A 37 49.76 32.77 -49.91
C LEU A 37 49.66 33.61 -48.64
N MET A 38 50.41 33.27 -47.59
CA MET A 38 50.46 34.07 -46.38
C MET A 38 51.03 35.48 -46.60
N ASP A 39 52.10 35.58 -47.36
CA ASP A 39 52.69 36.88 -47.73
C ASP A 39 51.68 37.73 -48.54
N TRP A 40 50.92 37.10 -49.45
CA TRP A 40 49.87 37.73 -50.24
C TRP A 40 48.74 38.23 -49.39
N LEU A 41 48.24 37.42 -48.39
CA LEU A 41 47.18 37.77 -47.47
C LEU A 41 47.57 38.92 -46.54
N ASP A 42 48.84 39.02 -46.16
CA ASP A 42 49.34 40.08 -45.28
C ASP A 42 49.67 41.37 -46.03
N ALA A 43 49.74 41.34 -47.35
CA ALA A 43 50.11 42.50 -48.18
C ALA A 43 48.92 43.51 -48.32
N ASP A 44 47.66 43.07 -48.37
CA ASP A 44 46.52 43.95 -48.55
C ASP A 44 45.24 43.34 -47.92
N GLU A 45 44.41 44.15 -47.34
CA GLU A 45 43.09 43.74 -46.81
C GLU A 45 42.10 43.30 -47.91
N GLU A 46 42.24 43.83 -49.12
CA GLU A 46 41.45 43.40 -50.27
C GLU A 46 41.75 41.98 -50.69
N HIS A 47 43.01 41.52 -50.49
CA HIS A 47 43.41 40.12 -50.68
C HIS A 47 42.72 39.19 -49.70
N ARG A 48 42.56 39.59 -48.46
CA ARG A 48 41.81 38.80 -47.43
C ARG A 48 40.35 38.68 -47.77
N ARG A 49 39.74 39.77 -48.20
CA ARG A 49 38.33 39.78 -48.67
C ARG A 49 38.14 38.86 -49.88
N THR A 50 39.10 38.86 -50.78
CA THR A 50 39.03 37.98 -51.97
C THR A 50 39.21 36.53 -51.57
N PHE A 51 40.10 36.20 -50.66
CA PHE A 51 40.29 34.85 -50.12
C PHE A 51 39.02 34.36 -49.44
N ASP A 52 38.39 35.15 -48.58
CA ASP A 52 37.18 34.77 -47.88
C ASP A 52 36.01 34.55 -48.82
N ARG A 53 35.89 35.35 -49.88
CA ARG A 53 34.88 35.20 -50.92
C ARG A 53 35.08 33.88 -51.70
N GLU A 54 36.28 33.60 -52.12
CA GLU A 54 36.56 32.35 -52.83
C GLU A 54 36.41 31.12 -51.94
N ARG A 55 36.78 31.24 -50.65
CA ARG A 55 36.56 30.19 -49.66
C ARG A 55 35.06 29.89 -49.45
N GLN A 56 34.21 30.93 -49.34
CA GLN A 56 32.77 30.78 -49.26
C GLN A 56 32.18 30.10 -50.49
N MET A 57 32.66 30.49 -51.70
CA MET A 57 32.27 29.85 -52.93
C MET A 57 32.69 28.38 -53.01
N TYR A 58 33.91 28.05 -52.58
CA TYR A 58 34.39 26.67 -52.52
C TYR A 58 33.55 25.82 -51.56
N ASN A 59 33.27 26.33 -50.37
CA ASN A 59 32.43 25.63 -49.42
C ASN A 59 31.01 25.43 -49.95
N ALA A 60 30.44 26.41 -50.65
CA ALA A 60 29.15 26.24 -51.30
C ALA A 60 29.19 25.17 -52.39
N LEU A 61 30.24 25.09 -53.19
CA LEU A 61 30.40 24.06 -54.18
C LEU A 61 30.52 22.66 -53.58
N LEU A 62 31.14 22.51 -52.40
CA LEU A 62 31.22 21.24 -51.67
C LEU A 62 29.84 20.76 -51.21
N LEU A 63 28.96 21.70 -50.80
CA LEU A 63 27.57 21.37 -50.41
C LEU A 63 26.69 20.91 -51.59
N PHE A 64 27.00 21.40 -52.77
CA PHE A 64 26.25 21.05 -54.00
C PHE A 64 26.87 19.93 -54.82
N THR A 65 28.07 19.48 -54.47
CA THR A 65 28.65 18.30 -55.12
C THR A 65 27.92 17.07 -54.57
N PRO A 66 27.20 16.29 -55.41
CA PRO A 66 26.58 15.08 -54.94
C PRO A 66 27.71 14.12 -54.49
N GLN A 67 27.86 14.00 -53.17
CA GLN A 67 28.71 12.96 -52.59
C GLN A 67 28.20 11.64 -53.21
N LYS A 68 28.99 10.98 -54.00
CA LYS A 68 28.73 9.61 -54.35
C LYS A 68 28.64 8.84 -53.06
N GLN A 69 27.42 8.64 -52.58
CA GLN A 69 27.16 7.71 -51.51
C GLN A 69 27.69 6.38 -51.99
N VAL A 70 28.86 6.00 -51.47
CA VAL A 70 29.27 4.61 -51.52
C VAL A 70 28.22 3.88 -50.70
N ALA A 71 27.21 3.41 -51.40
CA ALA A 71 26.21 2.53 -50.78
C ALA A 71 27.00 1.28 -50.39
N PHE A 72 27.44 1.22 -49.16
CA PHE A 72 27.86 0.01 -48.49
C PHE A 72 26.61 -0.81 -48.27
N ARG A 73 26.14 -1.38 -49.37
CA ARG A 73 24.99 -2.27 -49.42
C ARG A 73 25.45 -3.61 -48.86
N GLN A 74 25.78 -3.63 -47.55
CA GLN A 74 25.66 -4.87 -46.83
C GLN A 74 24.14 -5.12 -46.67
N SER A 75 23.63 -5.94 -47.53
CA SER A 75 22.34 -6.59 -47.35
C SER A 75 22.49 -7.55 -46.15
N ILE A 76 22.53 -6.98 -44.93
CA ILE A 76 22.19 -7.76 -43.75
C ILE A 76 20.76 -8.19 -44.02
N GLY A 77 20.63 -9.46 -44.44
CA GLY A 77 19.33 -9.92 -44.94
C GLY A 77 18.28 -9.61 -43.90
N LEU A 78 17.21 -8.94 -44.31
CA LEU A 78 16.09 -8.52 -43.46
C LEU A 78 15.65 -9.66 -42.53
N ARG A 79 15.80 -10.90 -42.96
CA ARG A 79 15.57 -12.13 -42.18
C ARG A 79 16.50 -12.26 -40.96
N ARG A 80 17.76 -11.80 -41.00
CA ARG A 80 18.68 -11.83 -39.83
C ARG A 80 18.31 -10.77 -38.80
N ILE A 81 17.94 -9.55 -39.26
CA ILE A 81 17.51 -8.47 -38.38
C ILE A 81 16.21 -8.88 -37.66
N ILE A 82 15.26 -9.45 -38.41
CA ILE A 82 14.01 -9.98 -37.81
C ILE A 82 14.32 -11.12 -36.82
N GLY A 83 15.28 -11.99 -37.12
CA GLY A 83 15.70 -13.06 -36.21
C GLY A 83 16.27 -12.54 -34.90
N TYR A 84 17.16 -11.54 -34.95
CA TYR A 84 17.69 -10.93 -33.73
C TYR A 84 16.63 -10.15 -32.94
N ALA A 85 15.75 -9.42 -33.61
CA ALA A 85 14.63 -8.72 -32.96
C ALA A 85 13.68 -9.71 -32.26
N ALA A 86 13.38 -10.85 -32.92
CA ALA A 86 12.55 -11.91 -32.31
C ALA A 86 13.23 -12.55 -31.10
N GLN A 87 14.55 -12.78 -31.13
CA GLN A 87 15.30 -13.32 -30.00
C GLN A 87 15.31 -12.33 -28.81
N ILE A 88 15.52 -11.04 -29.05
CA ILE A 88 15.47 -10.01 -28.02
C ILE A 88 14.06 -9.92 -27.41
N ALA A 89 13.02 -9.93 -28.26
CA ALA A 89 11.63 -9.92 -27.79
C ALA A 89 11.30 -11.17 -26.96
N ALA A 90 11.79 -12.34 -27.36
CA ALA A 90 11.60 -13.59 -26.59
C ALA A 90 12.33 -13.54 -25.25
N MET A 91 13.56 -13.02 -25.19
CA MET A 91 14.29 -12.84 -23.92
C MET A 91 13.59 -11.85 -22.99
N LEU A 92 13.09 -10.73 -23.52
CA LEU A 92 12.33 -9.76 -22.72
C LEU A 92 11.01 -10.36 -22.19
N ALA A 93 10.29 -11.10 -23.04
CA ALA A 93 9.07 -11.79 -22.62
C ALA A 93 9.34 -12.83 -21.52
N LEU A 94 10.46 -13.56 -21.64
CA LEU A 94 10.91 -14.53 -20.63
C LEU A 94 11.30 -13.84 -19.33
N ALA A 95 12.04 -12.73 -19.40
CA ALA A 95 12.43 -11.95 -18.23
C ALA A 95 11.21 -11.35 -17.51
N VAL A 96 10.22 -10.84 -18.26
CA VAL A 96 8.95 -10.34 -17.71
C VAL A 96 8.16 -11.50 -17.10
N GLY A 97 8.08 -12.65 -17.76
CA GLY A 97 7.38 -13.84 -17.25
C GLY A 97 8.00 -14.38 -15.97
N ILE A 98 9.34 -14.47 -15.90
CA ILE A 98 10.06 -14.89 -14.70
C ILE A 98 9.88 -13.84 -13.59
N GLY A 99 9.99 -12.55 -13.91
CA GLY A 99 9.78 -11.46 -12.96
C GLY A 99 8.37 -11.47 -12.37
N TRP A 100 7.36 -11.63 -13.20
CA TRP A 100 5.97 -11.77 -12.76
C TRP A 100 5.77 -13.03 -11.91
N GLY A 101 6.27 -14.17 -12.37
CA GLY A 101 6.19 -15.43 -11.62
C GLY A 101 6.88 -15.34 -10.25
N TYR A 102 8.04 -14.67 -10.18
CA TYR A 102 8.75 -14.42 -8.93
C TYR A 102 7.95 -13.52 -7.98
N VAL A 103 7.40 -12.41 -8.48
CA VAL A 103 6.57 -11.49 -7.68
C VAL A 103 5.32 -12.22 -7.19
N SER A 104 4.59 -12.92 -8.08
CA SER A 104 3.39 -13.68 -7.70
C SER A 104 3.67 -14.80 -6.71
N TYR A 105 4.79 -15.50 -6.84
CA TYR A 105 5.22 -16.53 -5.89
C TYR A 105 5.53 -15.93 -4.51
N HIS A 106 6.22 -14.79 -4.48
CA HIS A 106 6.51 -14.09 -3.22
C HIS A 106 5.26 -13.53 -2.56
N GLU A 107 4.31 -12.95 -3.31
CA GLU A 107 3.05 -12.47 -2.75
C GLU A 107 2.31 -13.58 -1.99
N HIS A 108 2.21 -14.79 -2.56
CA HIS A 108 1.60 -15.93 -1.89
C HIS A 108 2.40 -16.42 -0.65
N SER A 109 3.72 -16.25 -0.67
CA SER A 109 4.58 -16.63 0.47
C SER A 109 4.42 -15.68 1.66
N TRP A 110 4.18 -14.39 1.43
CA TRP A 110 3.95 -13.40 2.49
C TRP A 110 2.58 -13.57 3.16
N GLU A 111 1.55 -14.03 2.44
CA GLU A 111 0.25 -14.39 3.02
C GLU A 111 0.35 -15.62 3.94
N ALA A 112 1.34 -16.48 3.73
CA ALA A 112 1.57 -17.65 4.59
C ALA A 112 2.18 -17.31 5.96
N LEU A 113 2.76 -16.11 6.13
CA LEU A 113 3.28 -15.63 7.41
C LEU A 113 2.13 -14.97 8.19
N THR A 114 1.38 -15.79 8.93
CA THR A 114 0.29 -15.31 9.79
C THR A 114 0.80 -14.99 11.19
N THR A 115 0.31 -13.89 11.73
CA THR A 115 0.48 -13.47 13.12
C THR A 115 -0.81 -13.75 13.87
N ARG A 116 -0.70 -14.35 15.04
CA ARG A 116 -1.83 -14.61 15.94
C ARG A 116 -1.63 -13.79 17.21
N ILE A 117 -2.65 -13.03 17.57
CA ILE A 117 -2.69 -12.23 18.79
C ILE A 117 -3.92 -12.64 19.58
N SER A 118 -3.75 -12.94 20.86
CA SER A 118 -4.83 -13.24 21.78
C SER A 118 -4.87 -12.20 22.92
N ALA A 119 -6.06 -11.78 23.30
CA ALA A 119 -6.29 -11.03 24.50
C ALA A 119 -6.49 -12.00 25.67
N PRO A 120 -5.66 -11.96 26.71
CA PRO A 120 -5.88 -12.79 27.90
C PRO A 120 -7.26 -12.51 28.52
N GLU A 121 -7.79 -13.47 29.27
CA GLU A 121 -9.04 -13.26 30.01
C GLU A 121 -8.96 -12.05 30.94
N GLY A 122 -9.99 -11.23 30.96
CA GLY A 122 -10.05 -10.00 31.73
C GLY A 122 -9.20 -8.85 31.18
N GLN A 123 -8.50 -9.05 30.08
CA GLN A 123 -7.68 -8.04 29.43
C GLN A 123 -8.21 -7.68 28.04
N ARG A 124 -7.79 -6.55 27.55
CA ARG A 124 -8.11 -6.07 26.22
C ARG A 124 -6.83 -5.71 25.50
N VAL A 125 -6.78 -5.99 24.21
CA VAL A 125 -5.64 -5.66 23.37
C VAL A 125 -6.09 -4.69 22.30
N ASN A 126 -5.37 -3.58 22.16
CA ASN A 126 -5.51 -2.67 21.03
C ASN A 126 -4.30 -2.83 20.12
N LEU A 127 -4.53 -3.01 18.85
CA LEU A 127 -3.48 -3.11 17.85
C LEU A 127 -3.84 -2.33 16.60
N LYS A 128 -2.80 -1.87 15.90
CA LYS A 128 -2.93 -1.24 14.61
C LYS A 128 -2.31 -2.14 13.55
N LEU A 129 -3.13 -2.51 12.57
CA LEU A 129 -2.69 -3.32 11.44
C LEU A 129 -1.88 -2.47 10.46
N GLN A 130 -1.17 -3.12 9.56
CA GLN A 130 -0.30 -2.47 8.56
C GLN A 130 -1.03 -1.57 7.56
N ASP A 131 -2.33 -1.82 7.31
CA ASP A 131 -3.18 -0.97 6.46
C ASP A 131 -3.73 0.27 7.20
N GLY A 132 -3.34 0.44 8.47
CA GLY A 132 -3.81 1.50 9.34
C GLY A 132 -5.12 1.21 10.06
N THR A 133 -5.75 0.04 9.83
CA THR A 133 -6.93 -0.41 10.57
C THR A 133 -6.61 -0.57 12.05
N GLU A 134 -7.46 -0.04 12.92
CA GLU A 134 -7.36 -0.21 14.36
C GLU A 134 -8.34 -1.29 14.83
N VAL A 135 -7.84 -2.21 15.65
CA VAL A 135 -8.60 -3.33 16.18
C VAL A 135 -8.50 -3.35 17.69
N TRP A 136 -9.62 -3.47 18.37
CA TRP A 136 -9.70 -3.72 19.80
C TRP A 136 -10.23 -5.14 20.00
N LEU A 137 -9.42 -5.98 20.62
CA LEU A 137 -9.81 -7.33 21.04
C LEU A 137 -10.34 -7.28 22.46
N ASN A 138 -11.52 -7.85 22.69
CA ASN A 138 -12.07 -8.02 24.02
C ASN A 138 -11.45 -9.24 24.73
N SER A 139 -11.74 -9.42 26.00
CA SER A 139 -11.30 -10.54 26.83
C SER A 139 -11.49 -11.88 26.13
N GLY A 140 -10.45 -12.72 26.11
CA GLY A 140 -10.46 -14.06 25.51
C GLY A 140 -10.50 -14.08 23.98
N ALA A 141 -10.55 -12.93 23.31
CA ALA A 141 -10.58 -12.88 21.85
C ALA A 141 -9.22 -13.17 21.22
N GLU A 142 -9.28 -13.79 20.05
CA GLU A 142 -8.10 -14.12 19.24
C GLU A 142 -8.27 -13.59 17.81
N LEU A 143 -7.23 -12.92 17.30
CA LEU A 143 -7.16 -12.43 15.93
C LEU A 143 -5.95 -13.05 15.23
N GLU A 144 -6.21 -13.63 14.06
CA GLU A 144 -5.16 -14.11 13.16
C GLU A 144 -5.20 -13.27 11.87
N TYR A 145 -4.04 -12.74 11.47
CA TYR A 145 -3.90 -11.91 10.29
C TYR A 145 -2.53 -12.11 9.63
N PRO A 146 -2.41 -11.93 8.30
CA PRO A 146 -1.12 -12.05 7.62
C PRO A 146 -0.22 -10.86 7.96
N SER A 147 1.10 -11.11 7.98
CA SER A 147 2.09 -10.05 8.19
C SER A 147 2.04 -8.97 7.10
N LEU A 148 1.53 -9.29 5.91
CA LEU A 148 1.28 -8.37 4.80
C LEU A 148 -0.01 -8.78 4.08
N PHE A 149 -0.90 -7.82 3.85
CA PHE A 149 -2.06 -8.03 2.98
C PHE A 149 -1.62 -7.98 1.51
N ALA A 150 -1.13 -9.09 0.93
CA ALA A 150 -0.56 -9.13 -0.42
C ALA A 150 -1.63 -9.29 -1.52
N GLY A 151 -2.67 -10.11 -1.30
CA GLY A 151 -3.73 -10.40 -2.28
C GLY A 151 -4.74 -9.27 -2.50
N ASP A 152 -5.84 -9.57 -3.16
CA ASP A 152 -6.91 -8.62 -3.51
C ASP A 152 -7.83 -8.26 -2.32
N THR A 153 -7.63 -8.89 -1.17
CA THR A 153 -8.42 -8.67 0.05
C THR A 153 -7.52 -8.54 1.27
N ARG A 154 -7.98 -7.78 2.27
CA ARG A 154 -7.38 -7.67 3.60
C ARG A 154 -8.12 -8.64 4.53
N ARG A 155 -7.62 -9.86 4.63
CA ARG A 155 -8.31 -10.94 5.34
C ARG A 155 -7.74 -11.17 6.72
N VAL A 156 -8.64 -11.27 7.71
CA VAL A 156 -8.33 -11.63 9.09
C VAL A 156 -9.30 -12.70 9.58
N ARG A 157 -8.91 -13.48 10.58
CA ARG A 157 -9.78 -14.43 11.26
C ARG A 157 -9.98 -14.02 12.70
N LEU A 158 -11.21 -14.11 13.18
CA LEU A 158 -11.59 -13.72 14.52
C LEU A 158 -12.31 -14.86 15.24
N ALA A 159 -11.89 -15.11 16.48
CA ALA A 159 -12.63 -15.84 17.48
C ALA A 159 -12.81 -14.94 18.70
N GLY A 160 -14.04 -14.88 19.27
CA GLY A 160 -14.37 -13.94 20.33
C GLY A 160 -14.88 -12.60 19.83
N GLU A 161 -14.79 -11.55 20.66
CA GLU A 161 -15.31 -10.23 20.37
C GLU A 161 -14.20 -9.24 19.99
N ALA A 162 -14.42 -8.53 18.89
CA ALA A 162 -13.52 -7.45 18.46
C ALA A 162 -14.29 -6.27 17.86
N PHE A 163 -13.76 -5.10 18.11
CA PHE A 163 -14.19 -3.86 17.47
C PHE A 163 -13.17 -3.43 16.43
N PHE A 164 -13.65 -3.05 15.26
CA PHE A 164 -12.84 -2.66 14.12
C PHE A 164 -13.12 -1.21 13.71
N ASP A 165 -12.08 -0.41 13.53
CA ASP A 165 -12.11 0.86 12.79
C ASP A 165 -11.24 0.69 11.54
N VAL A 166 -11.89 0.25 10.46
CA VAL A 166 -11.20 -0.17 9.23
C VAL A 166 -10.85 1.03 8.38
N SER A 167 -9.57 1.12 7.99
CA SER A 167 -9.10 2.10 7.02
C SER A 167 -9.80 1.95 5.68
N HIS A 168 -10.27 3.07 5.11
CA HIS A 168 -11.02 3.05 3.87
C HIS A 168 -10.14 2.70 2.67
N ASP A 169 -10.50 1.61 1.98
CA ASP A 169 -9.92 1.23 0.70
C ASP A 169 -10.97 0.44 -0.11
N ALA A 170 -11.55 1.12 -1.11
CA ALA A 170 -12.58 0.52 -1.98
C ALA A 170 -12.00 -0.50 -2.97
N SER A 171 -10.70 -0.44 -3.25
CA SER A 171 -10.04 -1.36 -4.19
C SER A 171 -9.69 -2.70 -3.55
N LYS A 172 -9.54 -2.72 -2.20
CA LYS A 172 -9.11 -3.89 -1.45
C LYS A 172 -10.00 -4.12 -0.22
N PRO A 173 -11.10 -4.87 -0.35
CA PRO A 173 -12.02 -5.13 0.74
C PRO A 173 -11.35 -5.74 1.98
N PHE A 174 -11.79 -5.33 3.17
CA PHE A 174 -11.40 -5.94 4.44
C PHE A 174 -12.41 -7.02 4.80
N VAL A 175 -11.91 -8.22 5.11
CA VAL A 175 -12.74 -9.41 5.34
C VAL A 175 -12.41 -9.99 6.70
N VAL A 176 -13.39 -10.05 7.60
CA VAL A 176 -13.29 -10.78 8.86
C VAL A 176 -13.97 -12.13 8.69
N GLU A 177 -13.22 -13.20 8.82
CA GLU A 177 -13.71 -14.57 8.83
C GLU A 177 -13.93 -15.03 10.26
N THR A 178 -15.11 -15.56 10.53
CA THR A 178 -15.48 -16.15 11.83
C THR A 178 -15.93 -17.59 11.62
N PHE A 179 -16.31 -18.29 12.68
CA PHE A 179 -16.87 -19.64 12.56
C PHE A 179 -18.24 -19.69 11.84
N ALA A 180 -19.02 -18.60 11.89
CA ALA A 180 -20.39 -18.56 11.37
C ALA A 180 -20.53 -17.77 10.07
N CYS A 181 -19.84 -16.65 9.97
CA CYS A 181 -20.03 -15.68 8.88
C CYS A 181 -18.73 -15.09 8.38
N ARG A 182 -18.78 -14.66 7.12
CA ARG A 182 -17.81 -13.74 6.52
C ARG A 182 -18.38 -12.32 6.55
N VAL A 183 -17.60 -11.39 7.11
CA VAL A 183 -17.95 -9.97 7.26
C VAL A 183 -17.06 -9.18 6.33
N GLU A 184 -17.62 -8.53 5.31
CA GLU A 184 -16.88 -7.78 4.29
C GLU A 184 -17.21 -6.28 4.38
N VAL A 185 -16.14 -5.45 4.39
CA VAL A 185 -16.26 -3.99 4.50
C VAL A 185 -15.22 -3.28 3.64
N LEU A 186 -15.44 -1.99 3.31
CA LEU A 186 -14.50 -1.17 2.56
C LEU A 186 -13.82 -0.07 3.40
N GLY A 187 -14.41 0.29 4.55
CA GLY A 187 -13.93 1.33 5.45
C GLY A 187 -15.03 1.70 6.44
N THR A 188 -15.06 0.99 7.55
CA THR A 188 -16.27 0.84 8.36
C THR A 188 -15.88 0.72 9.83
N ARG A 189 -16.72 1.26 10.71
CA ARG A 189 -16.62 1.05 12.15
C ARG A 189 -17.72 0.10 12.58
N PHE A 190 -17.34 -1.06 13.12
CA PHE A 190 -18.29 -2.11 13.50
C PHE A 190 -17.72 -3.00 14.60
N ASN A 191 -18.62 -3.66 15.30
CA ASN A 191 -18.30 -4.69 16.30
C ASN A 191 -18.66 -6.06 15.74
N VAL A 192 -17.84 -7.06 16.01
CA VAL A 192 -18.11 -8.46 15.74
C VAL A 192 -17.95 -9.23 17.04
N ASN A 193 -18.98 -9.98 17.40
CA ASN A 193 -18.92 -10.96 18.47
C ASN A 193 -19.13 -12.35 17.85
N ALA A 194 -18.09 -13.17 17.91
CA ALA A 194 -18.07 -14.55 17.39
C ALA A 194 -17.69 -15.50 18.52
N ASP A 195 -18.64 -15.72 19.43
CA ASP A 195 -18.48 -16.59 20.59
C ASP A 195 -18.62 -18.06 20.17
N VAL A 196 -17.50 -18.72 19.98
CA VAL A 196 -17.44 -20.14 19.60
C VAL A 196 -18.02 -21.05 20.69
N GLN A 197 -17.85 -20.68 21.97
CA GLN A 197 -18.29 -21.53 23.10
C GLN A 197 -19.82 -21.62 23.19
N HIS A 198 -20.50 -20.52 22.90
CA HIS A 198 -21.94 -20.45 22.95
C HIS A 198 -22.58 -20.50 21.56
N SER A 199 -21.79 -20.73 20.50
CA SER A 199 -22.24 -20.73 19.10
C SER A 199 -22.98 -19.45 18.71
N GLY A 200 -22.67 -18.35 19.38
CA GLY A 200 -23.27 -17.04 19.17
C GLY A 200 -22.48 -16.18 18.19
N PHE A 201 -23.14 -15.65 17.17
CA PHE A 201 -22.55 -14.66 16.30
C PHE A 201 -23.44 -13.43 16.20
N SER A 202 -22.84 -12.28 16.39
CA SER A 202 -23.51 -11.01 16.08
C SER A 202 -22.51 -10.00 15.53
N THR A 203 -23.04 -9.08 14.72
CA THR A 203 -22.27 -7.95 14.22
C THR A 203 -23.12 -6.70 14.23
N THR A 204 -22.57 -5.58 14.69
CA THR A 204 -23.26 -4.31 14.81
C THR A 204 -22.49 -3.22 14.10
N LEU A 205 -23.20 -2.45 13.27
CA LEU A 205 -22.63 -1.42 12.44
C LEU A 205 -22.81 -0.03 13.06
N LEU A 206 -21.70 0.71 13.23
CA LEU A 206 -21.72 2.10 13.70
C LEU A 206 -21.61 3.11 12.56
N ARG A 207 -20.73 2.85 11.59
CA ARG A 207 -20.52 3.75 10.46
C ARG A 207 -20.06 2.98 9.23
N GLY A 208 -20.57 3.32 8.07
CA GLY A 208 -20.23 2.72 6.79
C GLY A 208 -21.24 1.72 6.30
N SER A 209 -20.78 0.59 5.81
CA SER A 209 -21.61 -0.54 5.34
C SER A 209 -20.90 -1.85 5.59
N VAL A 210 -21.65 -2.88 5.99
CA VAL A 210 -21.14 -4.24 6.23
C VAL A 210 -21.93 -5.21 5.38
N ARG A 211 -21.25 -6.03 4.61
CA ARG A 211 -21.85 -7.19 3.94
C ARG A 211 -21.53 -8.45 4.74
N LEU A 212 -22.55 -9.18 5.12
CA LEU A 212 -22.45 -10.46 5.80
C LEU A 212 -22.85 -11.58 4.85
N THR A 213 -22.09 -12.66 4.89
CA THR A 213 -22.41 -13.90 4.16
C THR A 213 -22.26 -15.07 5.13
N SER A 214 -23.29 -15.87 5.27
CA SER A 214 -23.25 -17.09 6.09
C SER A 214 -22.27 -18.10 5.48
N LEU A 215 -21.49 -18.78 6.30
CA LEU A 215 -20.62 -19.87 5.87
C LEU A 215 -21.38 -21.19 5.67
N GLU A 216 -22.52 -21.37 6.34
CA GLU A 216 -23.38 -22.56 6.15
C GLU A 216 -24.16 -22.50 4.84
N ASP A 217 -24.70 -21.32 4.47
CA ASP A 217 -25.43 -21.12 3.21
C ASP A 217 -25.04 -19.76 2.60
N SER A 218 -24.19 -19.78 1.59
CA SER A 218 -23.67 -18.58 0.91
C SER A 218 -24.77 -17.73 0.22
N ARG A 219 -25.98 -18.25 0.06
CA ARG A 219 -27.15 -17.49 -0.44
C ARG A 219 -27.72 -16.57 0.61
N GLN A 220 -27.48 -16.86 1.90
CA GLN A 220 -27.87 -15.97 2.99
C GLN A 220 -26.87 -14.82 3.10
N GLN A 221 -27.24 -13.69 2.53
CA GLN A 221 -26.48 -12.46 2.60
C GLN A 221 -27.32 -11.32 3.15
N VAL A 222 -26.71 -10.51 4.00
CA VAL A 222 -27.32 -9.31 4.60
C VAL A 222 -26.37 -8.15 4.46
N VAL A 223 -26.88 -6.97 4.13
CA VAL A 223 -26.13 -5.73 4.14
C VAL A 223 -26.66 -4.84 5.26
N LEU A 224 -25.78 -4.53 6.23
CA LEU A 224 -26.11 -3.65 7.36
C LEU A 224 -25.95 -2.18 6.97
N LYS A 225 -26.85 -1.37 7.50
CA LYS A 225 -26.76 0.08 7.60
C LYS A 225 -26.36 0.50 9.02
N PRO A 226 -25.89 1.74 9.23
CA PRO A 226 -25.63 2.25 10.57
C PRO A 226 -26.82 2.04 11.51
N ASP A 227 -26.52 1.71 12.77
CA ASP A 227 -27.46 1.37 13.84
C ASP A 227 -28.27 0.07 13.60
N GLU A 228 -27.76 -0.81 12.73
CA GLU A 228 -28.31 -2.16 12.55
C GLU A 228 -27.34 -3.22 13.11
N LYS A 229 -27.94 -4.30 13.63
CA LYS A 229 -27.27 -5.48 14.18
C LYS A 229 -27.76 -6.72 13.45
N ALA A 230 -26.86 -7.57 12.98
CA ALA A 230 -27.20 -8.90 12.51
C ALA A 230 -26.83 -9.92 13.57
N VAL A 231 -27.68 -10.91 13.74
CA VAL A 231 -27.48 -12.05 14.64
C VAL A 231 -27.62 -13.34 13.81
N PHE A 232 -26.72 -14.30 14.04
CA PHE A 232 -26.80 -15.62 13.45
C PHE A 232 -27.27 -16.62 14.49
N GLU A 233 -28.51 -17.08 14.35
CA GLU A 233 -29.14 -18.01 15.26
C GLU A 233 -29.89 -19.09 14.47
N ASN A 234 -29.79 -20.34 14.93
CA ASN A 234 -30.45 -21.49 14.32
C ASN A 234 -30.27 -21.61 12.80
N GLY A 235 -29.01 -21.33 12.33
CA GLY A 235 -28.66 -21.41 10.91
C GLY A 235 -29.20 -20.25 10.06
N LYS A 236 -29.70 -19.16 10.66
CA LYS A 236 -30.25 -17.99 9.96
C LYS A 236 -29.66 -16.69 10.40
N LEU A 237 -29.36 -15.82 9.43
CA LEU A 237 -29.02 -14.41 9.66
C LEU A 237 -30.31 -13.60 9.81
N THR A 238 -30.50 -12.98 10.98
CA THR A 238 -31.63 -12.09 11.28
C THR A 238 -31.10 -10.66 11.49
N LEU A 239 -31.90 -9.69 11.05
CA LEU A 239 -31.59 -8.26 11.17
C LEU A 239 -32.38 -7.64 12.31
N HIS A 240 -31.72 -6.95 13.19
CA HIS A 240 -32.28 -6.22 14.31
C HIS A 240 -31.81 -4.75 14.29
N ARG A 241 -32.50 -3.91 15.03
CA ARG A 241 -31.96 -2.58 15.33
C ARG A 241 -30.93 -2.70 16.44
N ALA A 242 -29.86 -1.91 16.37
CA ALA A 242 -28.92 -1.79 17.47
C ALA A 242 -29.52 -0.89 18.56
N ASP A 243 -30.16 -1.51 19.56
CA ASP A 243 -30.92 -0.77 20.58
C ASP A 243 -30.03 -0.18 21.67
N ASP A 244 -28.79 -0.69 21.85
CA ASP A 244 -27.86 -0.20 22.86
C ASP A 244 -26.68 0.56 22.24
N PRO A 245 -26.70 1.91 22.24
CA PRO A 245 -25.59 2.70 21.76
C PRO A 245 -24.32 2.59 22.62
N ASN A 246 -24.43 1.95 23.78
CA ASN A 246 -23.37 1.77 24.75
C ASN A 246 -22.71 0.37 24.71
N GLU A 247 -23.14 -0.50 23.80
CA GLU A 247 -22.62 -1.88 23.65
C GLU A 247 -21.11 -1.91 23.51
N TYR A 248 -20.50 -0.87 22.87
CA TYR A 248 -19.05 -0.80 22.61
C TYR A 248 -18.28 0.08 23.60
N LEU A 249 -18.86 0.46 24.71
CA LEU A 249 -18.15 1.27 25.71
C LEU A 249 -16.95 0.53 26.32
N TRP A 250 -16.92 -0.79 26.19
CA TRP A 250 -15.80 -1.59 26.63
C TRP A 250 -14.47 -1.20 25.97
N ILE A 251 -14.46 -0.70 24.71
CA ILE A 251 -13.24 -0.14 24.07
C ILE A 251 -12.67 1.05 24.83
N LYS A 252 -13.53 1.79 25.56
CA LYS A 252 -13.16 2.91 26.44
C LYS A 252 -12.94 2.50 27.90
N GLY A 253 -12.98 1.21 28.18
CA GLY A 253 -12.86 0.71 29.55
C GLY A 253 -14.09 0.89 30.41
N LEU A 254 -15.28 0.96 29.81
CA LEU A 254 -16.54 1.19 30.50
C LEU A 254 -17.54 0.07 30.16
N ILE A 255 -18.33 -0.32 31.14
CA ILE A 255 -19.50 -1.20 30.99
C ILE A 255 -20.74 -0.36 31.27
N SER A 256 -21.68 -0.27 30.31
CA SER A 256 -22.98 0.33 30.55
C SER A 256 -23.88 -0.62 31.35
N ILE A 257 -24.57 -0.07 32.35
CA ILE A 257 -25.61 -0.81 33.09
C ILE A 257 -26.98 -0.19 32.87
N SER A 258 -27.08 0.87 32.08
CA SER A 258 -28.32 1.60 31.85
C SER A 258 -29.26 0.83 30.93
N GLY A 259 -30.47 0.57 31.37
CA GLY A 259 -31.51 -0.07 30.58
C GLY A 259 -31.31 -1.57 30.35
N LEU A 260 -30.37 -2.18 31.05
CA LEU A 260 -30.10 -3.61 30.95
C LEU A 260 -30.70 -4.36 32.15
N ASP A 261 -31.07 -5.61 31.94
CA ASP A 261 -31.42 -6.49 33.03
C ASP A 261 -30.17 -6.96 33.81
N PHE A 262 -30.38 -7.51 34.99
CA PHE A 262 -29.27 -7.95 35.84
C PHE A 262 -28.45 -9.06 35.20
N LYS A 263 -29.05 -9.99 34.46
CA LYS A 263 -28.33 -11.06 33.77
C LYS A 263 -27.42 -10.55 32.69
N GLU A 264 -27.92 -9.60 31.90
CA GLU A 264 -27.13 -8.98 30.81
C GLU A 264 -25.94 -8.20 31.37
N VAL A 265 -26.11 -7.48 32.46
CA VAL A 265 -25.01 -6.80 33.14
C VAL A 265 -23.97 -7.80 33.65
N ILE A 266 -24.41 -8.89 34.29
CA ILE A 266 -23.51 -9.95 34.76
C ILE A 266 -22.75 -10.58 33.59
N HIS A 267 -23.43 -10.90 32.51
CA HIS A 267 -22.81 -11.45 31.32
C HIS A 267 -21.73 -10.52 30.73
N ARG A 268 -22.01 -9.21 30.64
CA ARG A 268 -20.99 -8.22 30.25
C ARG A 268 -19.81 -8.13 31.22
N MET A 269 -20.09 -8.26 32.51
CA MET A 269 -19.02 -8.28 33.52
C MET A 269 -18.14 -9.53 33.39
N GLU A 270 -18.71 -10.70 33.16
CA GLU A 270 -17.95 -11.93 32.89
C GLU A 270 -16.96 -11.73 31.76
N HIS A 271 -17.44 -11.24 30.61
CA HIS A 271 -16.59 -10.95 29.46
C HIS A 271 -15.52 -9.90 29.72
N CYS A 272 -15.89 -8.79 30.35
CA CYS A 272 -14.96 -7.69 30.55
C CYS A 272 -13.89 -7.96 31.62
N TYR A 273 -14.18 -8.78 32.62
CA TYR A 273 -13.28 -9.10 33.72
C TYR A 273 -12.62 -10.48 33.60
N GLY A 274 -13.07 -11.31 32.66
CA GLY A 274 -12.58 -12.69 32.48
C GLY A 274 -12.85 -13.58 33.69
N VAL A 275 -14.02 -13.42 34.31
CA VAL A 275 -14.48 -14.20 35.46
C VAL A 275 -15.72 -15.01 35.09
N ARG A 276 -15.97 -16.09 35.79
CA ARG A 276 -17.24 -16.81 35.70
C ARG A 276 -18.15 -16.42 36.87
N ILE A 277 -19.39 -16.04 36.59
CA ILE A 277 -20.37 -15.61 37.60
C ILE A 277 -21.57 -16.53 37.61
N ASN A 278 -21.68 -17.35 38.65
CA ASN A 278 -22.78 -18.27 38.85
C ASN A 278 -23.94 -17.57 39.59
N LEU A 279 -25.14 -17.54 38.99
CA LEU A 279 -26.32 -16.95 39.60
C LEU A 279 -27.12 -18.02 40.36
N ASN A 280 -26.94 -18.10 41.66
CA ASN A 280 -27.66 -19.00 42.58
C ASN A 280 -28.76 -18.27 43.38
N VAL A 281 -29.17 -17.09 42.91
CA VAL A 281 -30.20 -16.27 43.57
C VAL A 281 -31.57 -16.43 42.91
N ALA A 282 -32.59 -16.55 43.71
CA ALA A 282 -34.01 -16.60 43.22
C ALA A 282 -34.89 -15.77 44.17
N PRO A 283 -35.69 -14.83 43.68
CA PRO A 283 -35.75 -14.37 42.26
C PRO A 283 -34.50 -13.61 41.83
N ILE A 284 -34.26 -13.54 40.52
CA ILE A 284 -33.16 -12.74 40.00
C ILE A 284 -33.39 -11.27 40.32
N PRO A 285 -32.38 -10.56 40.86
CA PRO A 285 -32.51 -9.15 41.22
C PRO A 285 -32.94 -8.30 40.02
N THR A 286 -33.85 -7.35 40.26
CA THR A 286 -34.20 -6.35 39.27
C THR A 286 -33.21 -5.19 39.40
N LEU A 287 -32.62 -4.79 38.26
CA LEU A 287 -31.66 -3.69 38.21
C LEU A 287 -32.33 -2.45 37.61
N GLU A 288 -32.56 -1.46 38.40
CA GLU A 288 -33.06 -0.14 37.95
C GLU A 288 -31.97 0.93 37.91
N ALA A 289 -30.71 0.48 37.93
CA ALA A 289 -29.55 1.38 37.97
C ALA A 289 -29.28 1.98 36.58
N MET A 290 -28.88 3.26 36.58
CA MET A 290 -28.33 3.94 35.42
C MET A 290 -26.90 4.31 35.69
N GLY A 291 -26.04 4.13 34.68
CA GLY A 291 -24.64 4.55 34.80
C GLY A 291 -23.67 3.66 34.03
N LYS A 292 -22.41 3.85 34.32
CA LYS A 292 -21.31 3.12 33.68
C LYS A 292 -20.34 2.67 34.75
N LEU A 293 -19.94 1.42 34.71
CA LEU A 293 -18.86 0.85 35.51
C LEU A 293 -17.54 1.04 34.80
N ARG A 294 -16.51 1.42 35.54
CA ARG A 294 -15.15 1.51 34.98
C ARG A 294 -14.45 0.18 35.23
N ILE A 295 -13.98 -0.44 34.13
CA ILE A 295 -13.34 -1.76 34.19
C ILE A 295 -12.07 -1.74 35.03
N SER A 296 -11.30 -0.62 34.98
CA SER A 296 -10.06 -0.46 35.77
C SER A 296 -10.26 -0.48 37.30
N ASP A 297 -11.45 -0.26 37.75
CA ASP A 297 -11.73 -0.22 39.21
C ASP A 297 -11.90 -1.64 39.81
N GLY A 298 -11.92 -2.67 38.95
CA GLY A 298 -12.00 -4.06 39.37
C GLY A 298 -13.41 -4.60 39.55
N ILE A 299 -13.52 -5.93 39.53
CA ILE A 299 -14.81 -6.64 39.59
C ILE A 299 -15.52 -6.47 40.93
N GLU A 300 -14.77 -6.48 42.05
CA GLU A 300 -15.34 -6.34 43.37
C GLU A 300 -15.96 -4.93 43.61
N HIS A 301 -15.31 -3.91 43.05
CA HIS A 301 -15.88 -2.55 43.06
C HIS A 301 -17.16 -2.49 42.23
N ALA A 302 -17.17 -3.09 41.06
CA ALA A 302 -18.35 -3.17 40.21
C ALA A 302 -19.52 -3.91 40.88
N LEU A 303 -19.25 -5.07 41.49
CA LEU A 303 -20.23 -5.82 42.28
C LEU A 303 -20.74 -4.99 43.48
N GLY A 304 -19.87 -4.27 44.16
CA GLY A 304 -20.25 -3.38 45.27
C GLY A 304 -21.17 -2.24 44.82
N ILE A 305 -21.01 -1.71 43.60
CA ILE A 305 -21.95 -0.74 43.02
C ILE A 305 -23.31 -1.41 42.75
N LEU A 306 -23.32 -2.61 42.18
CA LEU A 306 -24.57 -3.34 41.91
C LEU A 306 -25.31 -3.69 43.21
N GLN A 307 -24.61 -4.09 44.32
CA GLN A 307 -25.21 -4.37 45.63
C GLN A 307 -25.91 -3.17 46.23
N ARG A 308 -25.49 -1.94 45.91
CA ARG A 308 -26.20 -0.74 46.37
C ARG A 308 -27.56 -0.54 45.71
N ASN A 309 -27.75 -1.13 44.53
CA ASN A 309 -28.98 -1.01 43.76
C ASN A 309 -29.85 -2.26 43.82
N CYS A 310 -29.21 -3.41 44.09
CA CYS A 310 -29.89 -4.71 44.13
C CYS A 310 -29.47 -5.48 45.38
N LYS A 311 -30.42 -6.22 46.00
CA LYS A 311 -30.12 -7.05 47.18
C LYS A 311 -29.61 -8.39 46.74
N PHE A 312 -28.32 -8.65 46.90
CA PHE A 312 -27.70 -9.97 46.73
C PHE A 312 -26.42 -10.04 47.55
N ASN A 313 -25.93 -11.24 47.84
CA ASN A 313 -24.58 -11.47 48.36
C ASN A 313 -23.76 -12.20 47.30
N TYR A 314 -22.46 -12.12 47.43
CA TYR A 314 -21.58 -12.88 46.56
C TYR A 314 -20.36 -13.44 47.35
N MET A 315 -19.81 -14.51 46.81
CA MET A 315 -18.56 -15.11 47.23
C MET A 315 -17.64 -15.20 46.00
N TYR A 316 -16.41 -14.71 46.14
CA TYR A 316 -15.40 -14.74 45.10
C TYR A 316 -14.32 -15.76 45.44
N ASN A 317 -14.17 -16.79 44.63
CA ASN A 317 -13.05 -17.70 44.70
C ASN A 317 -11.96 -17.21 43.75
N HIS A 318 -10.90 -16.62 44.33
CA HIS A 318 -9.76 -16.07 43.57
C HIS A 318 -8.88 -17.15 42.92
N GLU A 319 -8.92 -18.41 43.42
CA GLU A 319 -8.12 -19.51 42.84
C GLU A 319 -8.76 -20.01 41.52
N THR A 320 -10.08 -20.11 41.47
CA THR A 320 -10.80 -20.57 40.28
C THR A 320 -11.30 -19.42 39.41
N ASN A 321 -11.13 -18.18 39.85
CA ASN A 321 -11.68 -16.97 39.20
C ASN A 321 -13.20 -17.04 39.04
N GLU A 322 -13.91 -17.64 40.00
CA GLU A 322 -15.36 -17.84 39.98
C GLU A 322 -16.03 -17.03 41.08
N ILE A 323 -17.16 -16.42 40.72
CA ILE A 323 -18.01 -15.65 41.63
C ILE A 323 -19.36 -16.32 41.70
N THR A 324 -19.86 -16.54 42.92
CA THR A 324 -21.22 -17.07 43.14
C THR A 324 -22.06 -15.97 43.79
N ILE A 325 -23.14 -15.61 43.10
CA ILE A 325 -24.17 -14.65 43.60
C ILE A 325 -25.34 -15.43 44.19
N TYR A 326 -25.74 -15.08 45.46
CA TYR A 326 -26.80 -15.78 46.18
C TYR A 326 -27.60 -14.82 47.08
#